data_2d18007a56ec9b6337942a6c931b9098
#
_entry.id   2d18007a56ec9b6337942a6c931b9098
#
_cell.length_a   1.000
_cell.length_b   1.000
_cell.length_c   1.000
_cell.angle_alpha   90.00
_cell.angle_beta   90.00
_cell.angle_gamma   90.00
#
_symmetry.space_group_name_H-M   'P 1'
#
loop_
_entity.id
_entity.type
_entity.pdbx_description
1 polymer ?
#
loop_
_entity_poly.entity_id
_entity_poly.type
_entity_poly.pdbx_seq_one_letter_code
_entity_poly.pdbx_strand_id
1 'polypeptide(L)'
;DKSEFQFGSHHEGDQKLDETPNVKDILKPGQDIMVQVIKEPIGTKGARVTTHITLPGRSLVLMPTVNYIGVSRRIDDESERARLKSAVEGVKPPDMGVIVRTAAVGKEVSDFANDMAFLTRMWNRIQEKERLLSAPRLIHAEEPLMFRTLRDLFSPDIHRLVINDREFFEKIQVIVGILSPALQERVELYEGVPDMFDTYKLETAIDKALARKVWLKNGGYIVIDQTEALTTIDVNTGKYVGNDSLQETITQTNCEAAKEIARQLRLRDISGIIIIDFIDMDEIADKERVLDTLRTELRKDRTKSNVLGITQLGLVEMTRKKTRPCISATLQAPCPYCGGDGKVLSQETMILKVRKKLMRALAEGENCSYLVRVNPSVAEMIQENSTQEAPLLPSAPGHSIFVQPVPGMHVEEFTISPITSPSELKHIRSIA
;
A
#
# COMPACT_ATOMS: atom_id res chain seq x y z
N ASP A 1 8.03 -1.44 -14.41
CA ASP A 1 6.90 -2.33 -14.22
C ASP A 1 7.04 -3.55 -15.15
N LYS A 2 7.61 -4.66 -14.61
CA LYS A 2 8.04 -5.81 -15.41
C LYS A 2 6.90 -6.72 -15.89
N SER A 3 5.66 -6.51 -15.45
CA SER A 3 4.50 -7.26 -15.95
C SER A 3 3.92 -6.66 -17.24
N GLU A 4 4.34 -5.45 -17.63
CA GLU A 4 4.04 -4.93 -18.97
C GLU A 4 4.84 -5.66 -20.04
N PHE A 5 5.87 -6.40 -19.64
CA PHE A 5 6.85 -7.03 -20.49
C PHE A 5 6.95 -8.52 -20.19
N GLN A 6 5.82 -9.25 -20.19
CA GLN A 6 5.91 -10.68 -20.41
C GLN A 6 6.46 -10.90 -21.82
N PHE A 7 7.64 -11.50 -21.91
CA PHE A 7 8.14 -12.04 -23.17
C PHE A 7 7.09 -13.00 -23.70
N GLY A 8 6.23 -12.51 -24.58
CA GLY A 8 5.40 -13.39 -25.37
C GLY A 8 6.36 -14.18 -26.28
N SER A 9 6.42 -15.46 -26.08
CA SER A 9 7.00 -16.42 -27.02
C SER A 9 6.14 -16.44 -28.29
N HIS A 10 6.20 -15.40 -29.10
CA HIS A 10 5.76 -15.43 -30.49
C HIS A 10 6.98 -15.11 -31.36
N HIS A 11 7.83 -16.11 -31.50
CA HIS A 11 8.52 -16.32 -32.73
C HIS A 11 7.50 -16.94 -33.70
N GLU A 12 7.13 -16.22 -34.76
CA GLU A 12 6.62 -16.84 -35.97
C GLU A 12 7.77 -17.68 -36.52
N GLY A 13 7.68 -18.97 -36.31
CA GLY A 13 8.64 -19.97 -36.72
C GLY A 13 8.50 -21.18 -35.80
N ASP A 14 7.60 -22.08 -36.16
CA ASP A 14 7.44 -23.40 -35.51
C ASP A 14 8.79 -24.10 -35.32
N GLN A 15 9.40 -23.93 -34.15
CA GLN A 15 10.22 -24.92 -33.53
C GLN A 15 9.73 -25.12 -32.10
N LYS A 16 9.14 -26.27 -31.84
CA LYS A 16 8.82 -26.76 -30.50
C LYS A 16 10.06 -26.64 -29.64
N LEU A 17 10.08 -25.68 -28.73
CA LEU A 17 10.95 -25.64 -27.56
C LEU A 17 10.33 -26.60 -26.52
N ASP A 18 10.42 -27.88 -26.77
CA ASP A 18 10.37 -28.91 -25.74
C ASP A 18 11.67 -28.79 -24.93
N GLU A 19 11.52 -28.62 -23.61
CA GLU A 19 12.50 -28.57 -22.54
C GLU A 19 13.02 -27.19 -22.20
N THR A 20 12.43 -26.59 -21.13
CA THR A 20 13.07 -25.49 -20.40
C THR A 20 14.40 -26.02 -19.84
N PRO A 21 15.55 -25.45 -20.23
CA PRO A 21 16.84 -25.97 -19.80
C PRO A 21 16.95 -25.92 -18.28
N ASN A 22 17.48 -26.96 -17.67
CA ASN A 22 17.67 -27.05 -16.24
C ASN A 22 18.70 -26.00 -15.82
N VAL A 23 18.45 -25.29 -14.72
CA VAL A 23 19.37 -24.26 -14.17
C VAL A 23 20.78 -24.85 -13.95
N LYS A 24 20.91 -26.12 -13.60
CA LYS A 24 22.19 -26.81 -13.43
C LYS A 24 23.01 -26.96 -14.71
N ASP A 25 22.37 -26.91 -15.87
CA ASP A 25 23.03 -27.01 -17.18
C ASP A 25 23.59 -25.63 -17.62
N ILE A 26 23.01 -24.57 -17.10
CA ILE A 26 23.37 -23.19 -17.44
C ILE A 26 24.37 -22.59 -16.44
N LEU A 27 24.23 -22.89 -15.14
CA LEU A 27 25.04 -22.31 -14.08
C LEU A 27 25.88 -23.37 -13.39
N LYS A 28 27.17 -23.04 -13.14
CA LYS A 28 28.11 -23.89 -12.42
C LYS A 28 28.36 -23.36 -11.00
N PRO A 29 28.51 -24.25 -9.99
CA PRO A 29 28.92 -23.84 -8.66
C PRO A 29 30.24 -23.06 -8.69
N GLY A 30 30.30 -21.93 -7.96
CA GLY A 30 31.46 -21.03 -7.92
C GLY A 30 31.56 -20.04 -9.09
N GLN A 31 30.60 -20.02 -10.00
CA GLN A 31 30.54 -19.04 -11.08
C GLN A 31 29.96 -17.71 -10.57
N ASP A 32 30.70 -16.61 -10.81
CA ASP A 32 30.18 -15.25 -10.59
C ASP A 32 29.22 -14.88 -11.73
N ILE A 33 28.06 -14.39 -11.37
CA ILE A 33 27.04 -13.94 -12.35
C ILE A 33 26.49 -12.58 -11.94
N MET A 34 26.28 -11.71 -12.94
CA MET A 34 25.58 -10.44 -12.73
C MET A 34 24.06 -10.69 -12.73
N VAL A 35 23.40 -10.24 -11.67
CA VAL A 35 21.95 -10.35 -11.52
C VAL A 35 21.32 -9.00 -11.16
N GLN A 36 20.11 -8.79 -11.63
CA GLN A 36 19.28 -7.65 -11.24
C GLN A 36 18.17 -8.12 -10.29
N VAL A 37 18.02 -7.45 -9.15
CA VAL A 37 16.92 -7.70 -8.21
C VAL A 37 15.62 -7.20 -8.82
N ILE A 38 14.65 -8.11 -8.98
CA ILE A 38 13.31 -7.82 -9.49
C ILE A 38 12.34 -7.50 -8.35
N LYS A 39 12.45 -8.24 -7.26
CA LYS A 39 11.66 -8.07 -6.05
C LYS A 39 12.58 -8.19 -4.84
N GLU A 40 12.40 -7.29 -3.92
CA GLU A 40 13.05 -7.35 -2.62
C GLU A 40 12.55 -8.54 -1.80
N PRO A 41 13.35 -9.02 -0.83
CA PRO A 41 12.89 -10.04 0.09
C PRO A 41 11.68 -9.54 0.90
N ILE A 42 10.69 -10.41 1.10
CA ILE A 42 9.48 -10.09 1.89
C ILE A 42 9.27 -11.23 2.90
N GLY A 43 9.35 -10.90 4.18
CA GLY A 43 9.26 -11.87 5.27
C GLY A 43 10.32 -12.97 5.13
N THR A 44 9.92 -14.24 5.07
CA THR A 44 10.82 -15.40 4.90
C THR A 44 11.21 -15.69 3.46
N LYS A 45 10.62 -14.97 2.48
CA LYS A 45 10.91 -15.20 1.06
C LYS A 45 12.12 -14.39 0.62
N GLY A 46 13.10 -15.06 0.00
CA GLY A 46 14.28 -14.42 -0.57
C GLY A 46 13.96 -13.48 -1.74
N ALA A 47 14.94 -12.64 -2.11
CA ALA A 47 14.82 -11.75 -3.26
C ALA A 47 14.63 -12.54 -4.57
N ARG A 48 13.83 -11.98 -5.49
CA ARG A 48 13.73 -12.51 -6.84
C ARG A 48 14.70 -11.77 -7.75
N VAL A 49 15.56 -12.52 -8.44
CA VAL A 49 16.60 -11.98 -9.32
C VAL A 49 16.43 -12.47 -10.77
N THR A 50 17.08 -11.80 -11.71
CA THR A 50 17.18 -12.17 -13.12
C THR A 50 18.55 -11.81 -13.68
N THR A 51 19.01 -12.57 -14.67
CA THR A 51 20.19 -12.25 -15.48
C THR A 51 19.87 -11.32 -16.67
N HIS A 52 18.59 -11.19 -17.01
CA HIS A 52 18.14 -10.24 -18.03
C HIS A 52 18.12 -8.82 -17.45
N ILE A 53 19.22 -8.10 -17.66
CA ILE A 53 19.37 -6.72 -17.15
C ILE A 53 18.49 -5.78 -17.96
N THR A 54 17.81 -4.88 -17.28
CA THR A 54 16.98 -3.84 -17.88
C THR A 54 17.32 -2.48 -17.28
N LEU A 55 17.64 -1.50 -18.12
CA LEU A 55 17.98 -0.15 -17.71
C LEU A 55 16.88 0.81 -18.15
N PRO A 56 16.07 1.34 -17.21
CA PRO A 56 14.97 2.23 -17.56
C PRO A 56 15.46 3.65 -17.82
N GLY A 57 15.23 4.15 -19.05
CA GLY A 57 15.30 5.55 -19.43
C GLY A 57 13.94 6.23 -19.32
N ARG A 58 13.83 7.44 -19.86
CA ARG A 58 12.57 8.21 -19.89
C ARG A 58 11.58 7.65 -20.90
N SER A 59 12.00 7.57 -22.16
CA SER A 59 11.18 7.10 -23.30
C SER A 59 11.44 5.64 -23.65
N LEU A 60 12.60 5.13 -23.30
CA LEU A 60 13.09 3.80 -23.64
C LEU A 60 13.48 2.98 -22.40
N VAL A 61 13.47 1.67 -22.53
CA VAL A 61 14.14 0.75 -21.60
C VAL A 61 15.16 -0.05 -22.40
N LEU A 62 16.44 0.07 -22.06
CA LEU A 62 17.49 -0.71 -22.69
C LEU A 62 17.56 -2.11 -22.09
N MET A 63 17.66 -3.11 -22.94
CA MET A 63 17.86 -4.52 -22.58
C MET A 63 19.16 -5.04 -23.21
N PRO A 64 20.30 -4.87 -22.53
CA PRO A 64 21.61 -5.17 -23.13
C PRO A 64 21.85 -6.64 -23.46
N THR A 65 21.11 -7.54 -22.82
CA THR A 65 21.30 -9.00 -22.91
C THR A 65 20.35 -9.70 -23.89
N VAL A 66 19.48 -8.96 -24.59
CA VAL A 66 18.47 -9.51 -25.47
C VAL A 66 18.30 -8.61 -26.68
N ASN A 67 18.30 -9.13 -27.89
CA ASN A 67 18.06 -8.35 -29.11
C ASN A 67 16.57 -8.39 -29.48
N TYR A 68 15.79 -7.42 -29.00
CA TYR A 68 14.34 -7.35 -29.21
C TYR A 68 13.87 -5.88 -29.22
N ILE A 69 12.90 -5.53 -30.07
CA ILE A 69 12.21 -4.25 -30.04
C ILE A 69 10.77 -4.45 -29.62
N GLY A 70 10.41 -3.94 -28.45
CA GLY A 70 9.06 -3.92 -27.95
C GLY A 70 8.47 -2.51 -27.91
N VAL A 71 7.15 -2.41 -28.02
CA VAL A 71 6.41 -1.16 -27.78
C VAL A 71 5.38 -1.41 -26.69
N SER A 72 5.25 -0.47 -25.74
CA SER A 72 4.30 -0.58 -24.63
C SER A 72 2.90 -0.90 -25.13
N ARG A 73 2.23 -1.87 -24.49
CA ARG A 73 0.86 -2.27 -24.82
C ARG A 73 -0.19 -1.19 -24.49
N ARG A 74 0.22 -0.12 -23.79
CA ARG A 74 -0.65 1.02 -23.48
C ARG A 74 -0.73 2.06 -24.60
N ILE A 75 0.04 1.89 -25.65
CA ILE A 75 -0.07 2.70 -26.86
C ILE A 75 -1.03 1.96 -27.76
N ASP A 76 -2.29 2.40 -27.78
CA ASP A 76 -3.37 1.71 -28.48
C ASP A 76 -3.37 2.02 -29.99
N ASP A 77 -2.80 3.15 -30.41
CA ASP A 77 -2.70 3.55 -31.80
C ASP A 77 -1.64 2.75 -32.55
N GLU A 78 -2.08 1.88 -33.44
CA GLU A 78 -1.21 1.02 -34.27
C GLU A 78 -0.28 1.82 -35.20
N SER A 79 -0.74 2.96 -35.70
CA SER A 79 0.09 3.83 -36.56
C SER A 79 1.24 4.42 -35.77
N GLU A 80 0.98 4.90 -34.57
CA GLU A 80 2.01 5.42 -33.66
C GLU A 80 2.94 4.31 -33.17
N ARG A 81 2.45 3.10 -32.92
CA ARG A 81 3.27 1.94 -32.57
C ARG A 81 4.27 1.61 -33.67
N ALA A 82 3.81 1.58 -34.92
CA ALA A 82 4.66 1.33 -36.10
C ALA A 82 5.72 2.44 -36.27
N ARG A 83 5.31 3.72 -36.14
CA ARG A 83 6.21 4.88 -36.20
C ARG A 83 7.29 4.79 -35.14
N LEU A 84 6.92 4.53 -33.89
CA LEU A 84 7.84 4.43 -32.76
C LEU A 84 8.81 3.26 -32.92
N LYS A 85 8.34 2.11 -33.40
CA LYS A 85 9.18 0.93 -33.67
C LYS A 85 10.24 1.26 -34.71
N SER A 86 9.86 1.85 -35.84
CA SER A 86 10.78 2.26 -36.91
C SER A 86 11.78 3.34 -36.44
N ALA A 87 11.32 4.33 -35.67
CA ALA A 87 12.18 5.40 -35.14
C ALA A 87 13.27 4.85 -34.19
N VAL A 88 12.95 3.87 -33.39
CA VAL A 88 13.90 3.27 -32.42
C VAL A 88 14.84 2.27 -33.10
N GLU A 89 14.39 1.58 -34.15
CA GLU A 89 15.22 0.64 -34.90
C GLU A 89 16.49 1.31 -35.50
N GLY A 90 16.37 2.57 -35.92
CA GLY A 90 17.50 3.37 -36.47
C GLY A 90 18.50 3.85 -35.43
N VAL A 91 18.15 3.86 -34.12
CA VAL A 91 19.02 4.40 -33.07
C VAL A 91 19.50 3.34 -32.07
N LYS A 92 18.92 2.13 -32.10
CA LYS A 92 19.32 1.07 -31.16
C LYS A 92 20.66 0.45 -31.55
N PRO A 93 21.52 0.06 -30.57
CA PRO A 93 22.70 -0.76 -30.86
C PRO A 93 22.29 -2.12 -31.44
N PRO A 94 23.09 -2.70 -32.39
CA PRO A 94 22.68 -3.92 -33.11
C PRO A 94 22.37 -5.12 -32.24
N ASP A 95 23.13 -5.34 -31.16
CA ASP A 95 23.03 -6.53 -30.32
C ASP A 95 22.19 -6.33 -29.04
N MET A 96 21.55 -5.17 -28.87
CA MET A 96 20.76 -4.84 -27.69
C MET A 96 19.28 -4.76 -28.03
N GLY A 97 18.43 -5.03 -27.03
CA GLY A 97 17.00 -4.84 -27.14
C GLY A 97 16.54 -3.53 -26.52
N VAL A 98 15.39 -3.08 -26.97
CA VAL A 98 14.78 -1.84 -26.51
C VAL A 98 13.27 -2.01 -26.37
N ILE A 99 12.73 -1.47 -25.28
CA ILE A 99 11.28 -1.34 -25.11
C ILE A 99 10.92 0.14 -25.10
N VAL A 100 10.00 0.51 -25.97
CA VAL A 100 9.45 1.85 -26.07
C VAL A 100 8.37 2.02 -25.01
N ARG A 101 8.50 3.05 -24.16
CA ARG A 101 7.55 3.37 -23.08
C ARG A 101 6.43 4.29 -23.61
N THR A 102 5.34 4.39 -22.85
CA THR A 102 4.23 5.31 -23.15
C THR A 102 4.66 6.78 -23.22
N ALA A 103 5.70 7.17 -22.47
CA ALA A 103 6.28 8.52 -22.51
C ALA A 103 6.96 8.86 -23.85
N ALA A 104 7.08 7.89 -24.77
CA ALA A 104 7.63 8.07 -26.10
C ALA A 104 6.63 8.60 -27.13
N VAL A 105 5.33 8.58 -26.83
CA VAL A 105 4.28 9.05 -27.74
C VAL A 105 4.53 10.51 -28.12
N GLY A 106 4.50 10.81 -29.41
CA GLY A 106 4.75 12.14 -29.97
C GLY A 106 6.20 12.62 -29.89
N LYS A 107 7.17 11.76 -29.50
CA LYS A 107 8.59 12.08 -29.46
C LYS A 107 9.26 11.87 -30.82
N GLU A 108 10.35 12.63 -31.05
CA GLU A 108 11.14 12.58 -32.26
C GLU A 108 12.35 11.62 -32.14
N VAL A 109 12.93 11.23 -33.26
CA VAL A 109 14.10 10.33 -33.30
C VAL A 109 15.29 10.88 -32.50
N SER A 110 15.48 12.20 -32.46
CA SER A 110 16.52 12.87 -31.66
C SER A 110 16.36 12.63 -30.16
N ASP A 111 15.10 12.59 -29.65
CA ASP A 111 14.84 12.29 -28.25
C ASP A 111 15.25 10.85 -27.90
N PHE A 112 14.98 9.91 -28.81
CA PHE A 112 15.38 8.51 -28.64
C PHE A 112 16.87 8.31 -28.71
N ALA A 113 17.56 9.05 -29.62
CA ALA A 113 19.02 9.02 -29.70
C ALA A 113 19.68 9.49 -28.40
N ASN A 114 19.18 10.58 -27.81
CA ASN A 114 19.67 11.12 -26.55
C ASN A 114 19.45 10.12 -25.36
N ASP A 115 18.25 9.55 -25.25
CA ASP A 115 17.91 8.56 -24.21
C ASP A 115 18.78 7.30 -24.39
N MET A 116 18.95 6.83 -25.63
CA MET A 116 19.79 5.67 -25.96
C MET A 116 21.26 5.91 -25.64
N ALA A 117 21.81 7.09 -26.00
CA ALA A 117 23.19 7.43 -25.67
C ALA A 117 23.42 7.47 -24.13
N PHE A 118 22.47 7.96 -23.36
CA PHE A 118 22.53 7.94 -21.91
C PHE A 118 22.54 6.50 -21.36
N LEU A 119 21.60 5.67 -21.83
CA LEU A 119 21.46 4.28 -21.38
C LEU A 119 22.67 3.42 -21.76
N THR A 120 23.22 3.61 -22.95
CA THR A 120 24.43 2.92 -23.40
C THR A 120 25.65 3.31 -22.55
N ARG A 121 25.83 4.60 -22.23
CA ARG A 121 26.88 5.03 -21.29
C ARG A 121 26.71 4.40 -19.91
N MET A 122 25.49 4.31 -19.40
CA MET A 122 25.20 3.64 -18.13
C MET A 122 25.57 2.17 -18.17
N TRP A 123 25.20 1.46 -19.24
CA TRP A 123 25.56 0.06 -19.43
C TRP A 123 27.08 -0.16 -19.47
N ASN A 124 27.78 0.66 -20.23
CA ASN A 124 29.26 0.55 -20.30
C ASN A 124 29.92 0.73 -18.92
N ARG A 125 29.44 1.65 -18.09
CA ARG A 125 29.89 1.80 -16.70
C ARG A 125 29.59 0.59 -15.83
N ILE A 126 28.45 -0.06 -16.02
CA ILE A 126 28.08 -1.28 -15.30
C ILE A 126 29.03 -2.41 -15.70
N GLN A 127 29.29 -2.60 -16.98
CA GLN A 127 30.24 -3.60 -17.48
C GLN A 127 31.69 -3.35 -16.99
N GLU A 128 32.13 -2.10 -16.95
CA GLU A 128 33.43 -1.75 -16.42
C GLU A 128 33.57 -2.12 -14.95
N LYS A 129 32.53 -1.80 -14.13
CA LYS A 129 32.50 -2.19 -12.71
C LYS A 129 32.44 -3.71 -12.54
N GLU A 130 31.70 -4.44 -13.34
CA GLU A 130 31.65 -5.90 -13.33
C GLU A 130 33.04 -6.51 -13.53
N ARG A 131 33.83 -5.97 -14.45
CA ARG A 131 35.22 -6.47 -14.72
C ARG A 131 36.20 -6.15 -13.59
N LEU A 132 35.98 -5.07 -12.84
CA LEU A 132 36.89 -4.58 -11.81
C LEU A 132 36.55 -5.12 -10.40
N LEU A 133 35.31 -5.57 -10.16
CA LEU A 133 34.81 -5.92 -8.83
C LEU A 133 34.56 -7.43 -8.72
N SER A 134 35.04 -8.03 -7.63
CA SER A 134 34.75 -9.43 -7.31
C SER A 134 33.41 -9.57 -6.59
N ALA A 135 32.70 -10.66 -6.86
CA ALA A 135 31.44 -10.98 -6.16
C ALA A 135 31.69 -11.37 -4.68
N PRO A 136 30.73 -11.10 -3.76
CA PRO A 136 29.49 -10.36 -3.99
C PRO A 136 29.69 -8.83 -3.86
N ARG A 137 29.26 -8.06 -4.84
CA ARG A 137 29.36 -6.60 -4.84
C ARG A 137 28.15 -5.95 -5.52
N LEU A 138 27.73 -4.78 -5.01
CA LEU A 138 26.78 -3.91 -5.66
C LEU A 138 27.46 -3.17 -6.81
N ILE A 139 27.04 -3.47 -8.06
CA ILE A 139 27.57 -2.87 -9.27
C ILE A 139 26.85 -1.56 -9.61
N HIS A 140 25.51 -1.61 -9.55
CA HIS A 140 24.65 -0.47 -9.84
C HIS A 140 23.44 -0.50 -8.89
N ALA A 141 23.17 0.63 -8.26
CA ALA A 141 21.94 0.84 -7.49
C ALA A 141 20.95 1.61 -8.37
N GLU A 142 19.66 1.37 -8.13
CA GLU A 142 18.63 2.20 -8.74
C GLU A 142 18.83 3.66 -8.32
N GLU A 143 18.57 4.55 -9.25
CA GLU A 143 18.67 5.99 -9.01
C GLU A 143 17.83 6.43 -7.81
N PRO A 144 18.30 7.40 -7.01
CA PRO A 144 17.54 7.94 -5.88
C PRO A 144 16.12 8.33 -6.27
N LEU A 145 15.19 8.29 -5.31
CA LEU A 145 13.77 8.56 -5.53
C LEU A 145 13.52 9.84 -6.33
N MET A 146 14.30 10.89 -6.08
CA MET A 146 14.20 12.15 -6.78
C MET A 146 14.40 12.00 -8.29
N PHE A 147 15.45 11.29 -8.72
CA PHE A 147 15.73 11.06 -10.13
C PHE A 147 14.68 10.19 -10.80
N ARG A 148 14.15 9.17 -10.07
CA ARG A 148 13.04 8.37 -10.57
C ARG A 148 11.79 9.21 -10.75
N THR A 149 11.51 10.13 -9.83
CA THR A 149 10.40 11.07 -9.92
C THR A 149 10.51 11.95 -11.14
N LEU A 150 11.70 12.52 -11.40
CA LEU A 150 11.92 13.33 -12.58
C LEU A 150 11.75 12.53 -13.87
N ARG A 151 12.35 11.34 -13.92
CA ARG A 151 12.29 10.49 -15.11
C ARG A 151 10.88 10.02 -15.42
N ASP A 152 10.13 9.58 -14.41
CA ASP A 152 8.87 8.87 -14.58
C ASP A 152 7.63 9.74 -14.38
N LEU A 153 7.71 10.80 -13.58
CA LEU A 153 6.56 11.61 -13.19
C LEU A 153 6.58 13.05 -13.72
N PHE A 154 7.77 13.65 -13.91
CA PHE A 154 7.87 15.03 -14.35
C PHE A 154 7.67 15.16 -15.86
N SER A 155 6.41 15.31 -16.25
CA SER A 155 5.90 15.34 -17.62
C SER A 155 5.21 16.69 -17.93
N PRO A 156 4.91 17.03 -19.19
CA PRO A 156 4.33 18.31 -19.58
C PRO A 156 2.99 18.67 -18.92
N ASP A 157 2.28 17.69 -18.39
CA ASP A 157 1.05 17.85 -17.62
C ASP A 157 1.29 18.32 -16.18
N ILE A 158 2.54 18.26 -15.69
CA ILE A 158 2.91 18.77 -14.37
C ILE A 158 3.13 20.28 -14.44
N HIS A 159 2.40 21.02 -13.62
CA HIS A 159 2.46 22.47 -13.61
C HIS A 159 3.77 23.00 -13.04
N ARG A 160 4.21 22.45 -11.88
CA ARG A 160 5.48 22.84 -11.23
C ARG A 160 6.04 21.73 -10.34
N LEU A 161 7.34 21.77 -10.15
CA LEU A 161 8.10 20.95 -9.20
C LEU A 161 8.75 21.89 -8.17
N VAL A 162 8.33 21.78 -6.93
CA VAL A 162 8.80 22.66 -5.84
C VAL A 162 9.75 21.90 -4.95
N ILE A 163 10.91 22.48 -4.65
CA ILE A 163 12.00 21.87 -3.89
C ILE A 163 12.43 22.83 -2.79
N ASN A 164 12.54 22.36 -1.55
CA ASN A 164 12.94 23.17 -0.39
C ASN A 164 14.42 23.02 0.01
N ASP A 165 15.19 22.29 -0.76
CA ASP A 165 16.64 22.12 -0.57
C ASP A 165 17.39 22.73 -1.73
N ARG A 166 18.26 23.71 -1.49
CA ARG A 166 19.00 24.46 -2.52
C ARG A 166 19.97 23.58 -3.28
N GLU A 167 20.69 22.67 -2.63
CA GLU A 167 21.66 21.80 -3.28
C GLU A 167 20.96 20.82 -4.23
N PHE A 168 19.82 20.25 -3.80
CA PHE A 168 18.99 19.41 -4.66
C PHE A 168 18.38 20.20 -5.81
N PHE A 169 17.90 21.43 -5.57
CA PHE A 169 17.36 22.28 -6.63
C PHE A 169 18.38 22.50 -7.74
N GLU A 170 19.63 22.85 -7.42
CA GLU A 170 20.69 23.08 -8.41
C GLU A 170 20.98 21.80 -9.21
N LYS A 171 21.09 20.65 -8.56
CA LYS A 171 21.25 19.35 -9.22
C LYS A 171 20.09 19.02 -10.16
N ILE A 172 18.86 19.27 -9.71
CA ILE A 172 17.64 19.02 -10.49
C ILE A 172 17.55 19.96 -11.69
N GLN A 173 17.89 21.22 -11.55
CA GLN A 173 17.93 22.20 -12.65
C GLN A 173 18.85 21.74 -13.78
N VAL A 174 20.06 21.25 -13.45
CA VAL A 174 21.00 20.71 -14.44
C VAL A 174 20.42 19.48 -15.14
N ILE A 175 19.83 18.55 -14.38
CA ILE A 175 19.30 17.30 -14.90
C ILE A 175 18.08 17.55 -15.81
N VAL A 176 17.16 18.40 -15.36
CA VAL A 176 15.97 18.76 -16.16
C VAL A 176 16.38 19.52 -17.41
N GLY A 177 17.38 20.39 -17.33
CA GLY A 177 17.95 21.08 -18.48
C GLY A 177 18.50 20.13 -19.56
N ILE A 178 19.03 18.97 -19.15
CA ILE A 178 19.51 17.92 -20.07
C ILE A 178 18.36 17.03 -20.57
N LEU A 179 17.47 16.57 -19.67
CA LEU A 179 16.44 15.59 -20.00
C LEU A 179 15.18 16.21 -20.63
N SER A 180 14.87 17.45 -20.29
CA SER A 180 13.63 18.13 -20.69
C SER A 180 13.75 19.65 -20.54
N PRO A 181 14.49 20.33 -21.40
CA PRO A 181 14.72 21.78 -21.29
C PRO A 181 13.43 22.60 -21.18
N ALA A 182 12.38 22.20 -21.89
CA ALA A 182 11.07 22.87 -21.86
C ALA A 182 10.36 22.83 -20.48
N LEU A 183 10.80 21.98 -19.56
CA LEU A 183 10.24 21.89 -18.22
C LEU A 183 11.12 22.55 -17.14
N GLN A 184 12.26 23.07 -17.51
CA GLN A 184 13.25 23.63 -16.59
C GLN A 184 12.69 24.82 -15.80
N GLU A 185 11.91 25.68 -16.44
CA GLU A 185 11.27 26.84 -15.82
C GLU A 185 10.18 26.47 -14.78
N ARG A 186 9.71 25.22 -14.79
CA ARG A 186 8.72 24.72 -13.84
C ARG A 186 9.34 24.18 -12.56
N VAL A 187 10.66 24.17 -12.45
CA VAL A 187 11.35 23.78 -11.21
C VAL A 187 11.58 25.02 -10.38
N GLU A 188 10.99 25.06 -9.20
CA GLU A 188 10.99 26.20 -8.29
C GLU A 188 11.70 25.84 -6.99
N LEU A 189 12.54 26.76 -6.48
CA LEU A 189 13.10 26.68 -5.13
C LEU A 189 12.11 27.29 -4.14
N TYR A 190 11.77 26.54 -3.09
CA TYR A 190 10.96 27.03 -1.99
C TYR A 190 11.84 27.61 -0.88
N GLU A 191 11.74 28.90 -0.64
CA GLU A 191 12.47 29.62 0.43
C GLU A 191 11.50 30.25 1.44
N GLY A 192 10.24 29.81 1.46
CA GLY A 192 9.20 30.38 2.27
C GLY A 192 9.23 29.89 3.72
N VAL A 193 8.67 30.73 4.60
CA VAL A 193 8.27 30.36 5.96
C VAL A 193 6.76 30.57 6.02
N PRO A 194 5.94 29.62 6.45
CA PRO A 194 6.22 28.34 7.12
C PRO A 194 6.75 27.25 6.20
N ASP A 195 6.98 26.05 6.77
CA ASP A 195 7.44 24.86 6.04
C ASP A 195 6.55 24.57 4.81
N MET A 196 7.15 23.95 3.80
CA MET A 196 6.44 23.55 2.58
C MET A 196 5.28 22.60 2.86
N PHE A 197 5.41 21.67 3.83
CA PHE A 197 4.34 20.75 4.22
C PHE A 197 3.14 21.50 4.77
N ASP A 198 3.35 22.51 5.61
CA ASP A 198 2.28 23.36 6.14
C ASP A 198 1.62 24.20 5.04
N THR A 199 2.43 24.83 4.18
CA THR A 199 1.97 25.66 3.07
C THR A 199 1.04 24.91 2.12
N TYR A 200 1.37 23.66 1.79
CA TYR A 200 0.57 22.80 0.92
C TYR A 200 -0.40 21.89 1.70
N LYS A 201 -0.49 22.02 3.03
CA LYS A 201 -1.35 21.20 3.91
C LYS A 201 -1.16 19.70 3.71
N LEU A 202 0.09 19.27 3.50
CA LEU A 202 0.40 17.88 3.17
C LEU A 202 0.15 16.93 4.35
N GLU A 203 0.46 17.35 5.58
CA GLU A 203 0.16 16.53 6.78
C GLU A 203 -1.33 16.25 6.91
N THR A 204 -2.17 17.29 6.79
CA THR A 204 -3.62 17.10 6.79
C THR A 204 -4.10 16.17 5.67
N ALA A 205 -3.47 16.23 4.51
CA ALA A 205 -3.81 15.34 3.39
C ALA A 205 -3.38 13.88 3.67
N ILE A 206 -2.24 13.68 4.33
CA ILE A 206 -1.75 12.36 4.77
C ILE A 206 -2.69 11.78 5.83
N ASP A 207 -3.04 12.55 6.86
CA ASP A 207 -3.98 12.13 7.91
C ASP A 207 -5.32 11.68 7.33
N LYS A 208 -5.86 12.46 6.38
CA LYS A 208 -7.08 12.09 5.64
C LYS A 208 -6.90 10.82 4.81
N ALA A 209 -5.71 10.61 4.24
CA ALA A 209 -5.40 9.41 3.50
C ALA A 209 -5.23 8.17 4.39
N LEU A 210 -4.99 8.32 5.69
CA LEU A 210 -4.93 7.24 6.66
C LEU A 210 -6.28 6.96 7.33
N ALA A 211 -7.24 7.89 7.22
CA ALA A 211 -8.54 7.76 7.85
C ALA A 211 -9.37 6.64 7.19
N ARG A 212 -10.03 5.81 8.00
CA ARG A 212 -10.93 4.75 7.53
C ARG A 212 -12.13 5.30 6.74
N LYS A 213 -12.69 6.45 7.19
CA LYS A 213 -13.87 7.10 6.60
C LYS A 213 -13.47 8.29 5.72
N VAL A 214 -14.02 8.35 4.51
CA VAL A 214 -13.79 9.44 3.57
C VAL A 214 -15.14 10.06 3.17
N TRP A 215 -15.28 11.36 3.37
CA TRP A 215 -16.49 12.09 3.03
C TRP A 215 -16.53 12.43 1.54
N LEU A 216 -17.71 12.28 0.95
CA LEU A 216 -18.03 12.72 -0.40
C LEU A 216 -18.52 14.17 -0.39
N LYS A 217 -18.45 14.83 -1.54
CA LYS A 217 -18.87 16.25 -1.67
C LYS A 217 -20.36 16.45 -1.43
N ASN A 218 -21.17 15.46 -1.78
CA ASN A 218 -22.62 15.48 -1.57
C ASN A 218 -23.06 15.17 -0.14
N GLY A 219 -22.13 14.91 0.79
CA GLY A 219 -22.43 14.57 2.19
C GLY A 219 -22.57 13.07 2.49
N GLY A 220 -22.47 12.21 1.47
CA GLY A 220 -22.25 10.79 1.64
C GLY A 220 -20.81 10.49 2.11
N TYR A 221 -20.48 9.23 2.28
CA TYR A 221 -19.12 8.82 2.65
C TYR A 221 -18.83 7.37 2.22
N ILE A 222 -17.56 7.08 2.06
CA ILE A 222 -17.06 5.72 1.89
C ILE A 222 -16.27 5.28 3.12
N VAL A 223 -16.32 3.98 3.40
CA VAL A 223 -15.54 3.32 4.45
C VAL A 223 -14.60 2.33 3.78
N ILE A 224 -13.31 2.43 4.08
CA ILE A 224 -12.27 1.59 3.48
C ILE A 224 -11.66 0.72 4.57
N ASP A 225 -11.83 -0.60 4.45
CA ASP A 225 -11.28 -1.59 5.35
C ASP A 225 -10.32 -2.52 4.61
N GLN A 226 -9.09 -2.62 5.13
CA GLN A 226 -8.08 -3.53 4.61
C GLN A 226 -7.96 -4.74 5.51
N THR A 227 -8.11 -5.92 4.92
CA THR A 227 -7.83 -7.19 5.57
C THR A 227 -6.50 -7.77 5.06
N GLU A 228 -6.10 -8.93 5.56
CA GLU A 228 -4.90 -9.62 5.08
C GLU A 228 -4.98 -9.98 3.57
N ALA A 229 -6.16 -10.37 3.09
CA ALA A 229 -6.36 -10.90 1.74
C ALA A 229 -6.91 -9.88 0.73
N LEU A 230 -7.76 -8.96 1.17
CA LEU A 230 -8.49 -8.06 0.28
C LEU A 230 -8.82 -6.72 0.96
N THR A 231 -9.23 -5.74 0.15
CA THR A 231 -9.78 -4.47 0.65
C THR A 231 -11.27 -4.44 0.36
N THR A 232 -12.06 -4.04 1.35
CA THR A 232 -13.51 -3.77 1.18
C THR A 232 -13.76 -2.28 1.24
N ILE A 233 -14.68 -1.81 0.41
CA ILE A 233 -15.10 -0.41 0.36
C ILE A 233 -16.61 -0.38 0.40
N ASP A 234 -17.17 0.26 1.42
CA ASP A 234 -18.61 0.42 1.64
C ASP A 234 -19.03 1.87 1.35
N VAL A 235 -20.13 2.07 0.63
CA VAL A 235 -20.65 3.37 0.22
C VAL A 235 -21.95 3.69 0.96
N ASN A 236 -21.98 4.87 1.58
CA ASN A 236 -23.12 5.33 2.40
C ASN A 236 -23.63 6.70 1.95
N THR A 237 -24.95 6.89 1.90
CA THR A 237 -25.59 8.18 1.56
C THR A 237 -25.36 9.26 2.62
N GLY A 238 -25.09 8.87 3.88
CA GLY A 238 -24.98 9.82 4.99
C GLY A 238 -26.33 10.51 5.26
N LYS A 239 -26.29 11.86 5.34
CA LYS A 239 -27.48 12.71 5.53
C LYS A 239 -27.99 13.32 4.22
N TYR A 240 -27.46 12.90 3.09
CA TYR A 240 -27.85 13.48 1.80
C TYR A 240 -29.26 13.04 1.41
N VAL A 241 -30.17 14.00 1.39
CA VAL A 241 -31.54 13.87 0.87
C VAL A 241 -31.57 14.71 -0.39
N GLY A 242 -31.44 14.10 -1.57
CA GLY A 242 -31.42 14.79 -2.85
C GLY A 242 -32.70 15.55 -3.12
N ASN A 243 -32.66 16.45 -4.10
CA ASN A 243 -33.82 17.21 -4.57
C ASN A 243 -34.64 16.47 -5.65
N ASP A 244 -34.09 15.39 -6.22
CA ASP A 244 -34.66 14.59 -7.29
C ASP A 244 -35.26 13.27 -6.73
N SER A 245 -35.55 12.31 -7.61
CA SER A 245 -36.00 10.99 -7.19
C SER A 245 -34.93 10.29 -6.34
N LEU A 246 -35.37 9.43 -5.42
CA LEU A 246 -34.49 8.66 -4.56
C LEU A 246 -33.45 7.87 -5.38
N GLN A 247 -33.87 7.26 -6.50
CA GLN A 247 -32.98 6.48 -7.37
C GLN A 247 -31.90 7.34 -8.04
N GLU A 248 -32.25 8.52 -8.58
CA GLU A 248 -31.24 9.42 -9.17
C GLU A 248 -30.24 9.91 -8.12
N THR A 249 -30.70 10.19 -6.88
CA THR A 249 -29.85 10.56 -5.76
C THR A 249 -28.85 9.45 -5.41
N ILE A 250 -29.31 8.18 -5.39
CA ILE A 250 -28.46 6.99 -5.16
C ILE A 250 -27.43 6.87 -6.28
N THR A 251 -27.85 6.93 -7.53
CA THR A 251 -26.96 6.80 -8.69
C THR A 251 -25.91 7.89 -8.74
N GLN A 252 -26.27 9.14 -8.45
CA GLN A 252 -25.32 10.26 -8.35
C GLN A 252 -24.32 10.04 -7.21
N THR A 253 -24.78 9.57 -6.04
CA THR A 253 -23.91 9.28 -4.91
C THR A 253 -22.93 8.16 -5.24
N ASN A 254 -23.39 7.08 -5.88
CA ASN A 254 -22.55 5.99 -6.32
C ASN A 254 -21.52 6.43 -7.38
N CYS A 255 -21.91 7.28 -8.32
CA CYS A 255 -20.99 7.86 -9.31
C CYS A 255 -19.92 8.76 -8.65
N GLU A 256 -20.29 9.56 -7.65
CA GLU A 256 -19.33 10.36 -6.89
C GLU A 256 -18.41 9.47 -6.06
N ALA A 257 -18.96 8.44 -5.41
CA ALA A 257 -18.18 7.43 -4.69
C ALA A 257 -17.19 6.72 -5.62
N ALA A 258 -17.60 6.32 -6.83
CA ALA A 258 -16.72 5.68 -7.81
C ALA A 258 -15.50 6.54 -8.17
N LYS A 259 -15.71 7.87 -8.36
CA LYS A 259 -14.62 8.83 -8.61
C LYS A 259 -13.67 8.94 -7.41
N GLU A 260 -14.25 9.05 -6.21
CA GLU A 260 -13.45 9.16 -4.98
C GLU A 260 -12.72 7.85 -4.67
N ILE A 261 -13.34 6.69 -4.88
CA ILE A 261 -12.70 5.37 -4.73
C ILE A 261 -11.47 5.29 -5.63
N ALA A 262 -11.60 5.58 -6.93
CA ALA A 262 -10.47 5.57 -7.86
C ALA A 262 -9.35 6.52 -7.41
N ARG A 263 -9.68 7.69 -6.84
CA ARG A 263 -8.73 8.64 -6.27
C ARG A 263 -8.04 8.06 -5.02
N GLN A 264 -8.80 7.44 -4.11
CA GLN A 264 -8.27 6.86 -2.88
C GLN A 264 -7.40 5.64 -3.15
N LEU A 265 -7.73 4.79 -4.11
CA LEU A 265 -6.89 3.66 -4.54
C LEU A 265 -5.50 4.13 -4.99
N ARG A 266 -5.43 5.24 -5.74
CA ARG A 266 -4.15 5.85 -6.16
C ARG A 266 -3.41 6.50 -4.99
N LEU A 267 -4.11 7.31 -4.19
CA LEU A 267 -3.53 8.09 -3.09
C LEU A 267 -2.93 7.17 -2.02
N ARG A 268 -3.67 6.11 -1.65
CA ARG A 268 -3.27 5.16 -0.60
C ARG A 268 -2.42 4.01 -1.13
N ASP A 269 -2.26 3.88 -2.45
CA ASP A 269 -1.66 2.74 -3.15
C ASP A 269 -2.29 1.39 -2.76
N ILE A 270 -3.61 1.38 -2.60
CA ILE A 270 -4.36 0.16 -2.31
C ILE A 270 -4.30 -0.76 -3.53
N SER A 271 -4.01 -2.04 -3.32
CA SER A 271 -3.74 -3.01 -4.38
C SER A 271 -4.14 -4.42 -3.96
N GLY A 272 -4.19 -5.33 -4.92
CA GLY A 272 -4.70 -6.70 -4.74
C GLY A 272 -6.17 -6.80 -5.12
N ILE A 273 -6.91 -7.63 -4.40
CA ILE A 273 -8.35 -7.82 -4.59
C ILE A 273 -9.09 -6.70 -3.84
N ILE A 274 -10.04 -6.07 -4.51
CA ILE A 274 -10.84 -4.96 -3.97
C ILE A 274 -12.30 -5.27 -4.26
N ILE A 275 -13.12 -5.22 -3.22
CA ILE A 275 -14.57 -5.42 -3.29
C ILE A 275 -15.22 -4.10 -2.90
N ILE A 276 -16.16 -3.63 -3.72
CA ILE A 276 -16.87 -2.37 -3.47
C ILE A 276 -18.36 -2.68 -3.33
N ASP A 277 -18.93 -2.24 -2.23
CA ASP A 277 -20.36 -2.30 -1.93
C ASP A 277 -20.96 -0.91 -2.19
N PHE A 278 -21.58 -0.78 -3.37
CA PHE A 278 -22.32 0.44 -3.74
C PHE A 278 -23.73 0.38 -3.15
N ILE A 279 -24.34 1.54 -2.95
CA ILE A 279 -25.73 1.61 -2.54
C ILE A 279 -26.59 0.92 -3.61
N ASP A 280 -27.54 0.09 -3.17
CA ASP A 280 -28.38 -0.72 -4.05
C ASP A 280 -29.04 0.12 -5.16
N MET A 281 -28.98 -0.40 -6.37
CA MET A 281 -29.59 0.18 -7.57
C MET A 281 -30.46 -0.88 -8.24
N ASP A 282 -31.68 -0.51 -8.60
CA ASP A 282 -32.61 -1.43 -9.26
C ASP A 282 -32.32 -1.53 -10.76
N GLU A 283 -32.10 -0.40 -11.43
CA GLU A 283 -31.96 -0.32 -12.88
C GLU A 283 -30.57 -0.75 -13.35
N ILE A 284 -30.54 -1.58 -14.41
CA ILE A 284 -29.28 -2.03 -15.05
C ILE A 284 -28.50 -0.85 -15.61
N ALA A 285 -29.18 0.15 -16.16
CA ALA A 285 -28.57 1.34 -16.74
C ALA A 285 -27.80 2.15 -15.70
N ASP A 286 -28.31 2.25 -14.48
CA ASP A 286 -27.63 2.94 -13.37
C ASP A 286 -26.38 2.17 -12.92
N LYS A 287 -26.47 0.85 -12.83
CA LYS A 287 -25.32 -0.02 -12.53
C LYS A 287 -24.21 0.15 -13.57
N GLU A 288 -24.55 0.16 -14.85
CA GLU A 288 -23.58 0.38 -15.92
C GLU A 288 -22.95 1.77 -15.87
N ARG A 289 -23.75 2.81 -15.58
CA ARG A 289 -23.28 4.20 -15.43
C ARG A 289 -22.24 4.33 -14.32
N VAL A 290 -22.45 3.67 -13.18
CA VAL A 290 -21.50 3.65 -12.06
C VAL A 290 -20.23 2.90 -12.43
N LEU A 291 -20.34 1.72 -13.06
CA LEU A 291 -19.19 0.95 -13.53
C LEU A 291 -18.35 1.72 -14.57
N ASP A 292 -18.99 2.38 -15.51
CA ASP A 292 -18.29 3.16 -16.54
C ASP A 292 -17.60 4.38 -15.94
N THR A 293 -18.22 5.00 -14.93
CA THR A 293 -17.59 6.08 -14.17
C THR A 293 -16.33 5.57 -13.47
N LEU A 294 -16.43 4.43 -12.78
CA LEU A 294 -15.28 3.81 -12.11
C LEU A 294 -14.15 3.45 -13.08
N ARG A 295 -14.50 2.79 -14.21
CA ARG A 295 -13.53 2.43 -15.25
C ARG A 295 -12.83 3.65 -15.85
N THR A 296 -13.60 4.71 -16.11
CA THR A 296 -13.08 5.97 -16.68
C THR A 296 -12.07 6.64 -15.72
N GLU A 297 -12.40 6.69 -14.43
CA GLU A 297 -11.50 7.28 -13.43
C GLU A 297 -10.26 6.41 -13.18
N LEU A 298 -10.38 5.08 -13.25
CA LEU A 298 -9.25 4.17 -13.14
C LEU A 298 -8.29 4.22 -14.34
N ARG A 299 -8.73 4.65 -15.53
CA ARG A 299 -7.84 4.89 -16.69
C ARG A 299 -6.81 5.99 -16.42
N LYS A 300 -7.09 6.91 -15.50
CA LYS A 300 -6.13 7.93 -15.05
C LYS A 300 -5.02 7.36 -14.16
N ASP A 301 -5.17 6.11 -13.69
CA ASP A 301 -4.16 5.42 -12.88
C ASP A 301 -3.08 4.82 -13.77
N ARG A 302 -1.81 5.04 -13.39
CA ARG A 302 -0.66 4.41 -14.07
C ARG A 302 -0.54 2.93 -13.75
N THR A 303 -1.16 2.49 -12.64
CA THR A 303 -1.17 1.08 -12.21
C THR A 303 -2.33 0.34 -12.86
N LYS A 304 -2.04 -0.82 -13.45
CA LYS A 304 -3.07 -1.64 -14.11
C LYS A 304 -4.12 -2.07 -13.12
N SER A 305 -5.38 -1.75 -13.42
CA SER A 305 -6.58 -2.18 -12.71
C SER A 305 -7.49 -2.95 -13.66
N ASN A 306 -8.22 -3.92 -13.13
CA ASN A 306 -9.20 -4.69 -13.90
C ASN A 306 -10.51 -4.73 -13.10
N VAL A 307 -11.59 -4.17 -13.64
CA VAL A 307 -12.95 -4.21 -13.08
C VAL A 307 -13.69 -5.36 -13.73
N LEU A 308 -13.97 -6.41 -12.97
CA LEU A 308 -14.61 -7.64 -13.47
C LEU A 308 -16.10 -7.43 -13.73
N GLY A 309 -16.79 -6.70 -12.85
CA GLY A 309 -18.21 -6.43 -12.98
C GLY A 309 -18.92 -6.39 -11.63
N ILE A 310 -20.25 -6.50 -11.67
CA ILE A 310 -21.12 -6.60 -10.50
C ILE A 310 -21.50 -8.07 -10.31
N THR A 311 -21.32 -8.58 -9.09
CA THR A 311 -21.72 -9.93 -8.71
C THR A 311 -23.24 -10.05 -8.56
N GLN A 312 -23.72 -11.29 -8.40
CA GLN A 312 -25.13 -11.55 -8.06
C GLN A 312 -25.57 -10.93 -6.72
N LEU A 313 -24.62 -10.65 -5.83
CA LEU A 313 -24.86 -9.99 -4.55
C LEU A 313 -24.83 -8.45 -4.64
N GLY A 314 -24.65 -7.87 -5.83
CA GLY A 314 -24.57 -6.43 -6.02
C GLY A 314 -23.19 -5.82 -5.82
N LEU A 315 -22.18 -6.62 -5.45
CA LEU A 315 -20.82 -6.15 -5.15
C LEU A 315 -20.01 -5.98 -6.43
N VAL A 316 -19.24 -4.90 -6.52
CA VAL A 316 -18.27 -4.71 -7.61
C VAL A 316 -16.95 -5.37 -7.27
N GLU A 317 -16.49 -6.26 -8.14
CA GLU A 317 -15.20 -6.93 -8.02
C GLU A 317 -14.17 -6.27 -8.92
N MET A 318 -13.02 -5.95 -8.34
CA MET A 318 -11.88 -5.46 -9.11
C MET A 318 -10.55 -5.92 -8.54
N THR A 319 -9.54 -5.86 -9.38
CA THR A 319 -8.16 -6.07 -8.98
C THR A 319 -7.29 -4.90 -9.39
N ARG A 320 -6.34 -4.52 -8.55
CA ARG A 320 -5.30 -3.54 -8.85
C ARG A 320 -3.93 -4.14 -8.57
N LYS A 321 -3.02 -4.03 -9.54
CA LYS A 321 -1.69 -4.62 -9.44
C LYS A 321 -0.93 -4.07 -8.25
N LYS A 322 -0.32 -4.96 -7.44
CA LYS A 322 0.55 -4.57 -6.33
C LYS A 322 1.91 -4.16 -6.85
N THR A 323 2.28 -2.88 -6.68
CA THR A 323 3.57 -2.33 -7.10
C THR A 323 4.47 -2.00 -5.92
N ARG A 324 3.90 -1.54 -4.82
CA ARG A 324 4.59 -1.17 -3.57
C ARG A 324 3.65 -1.37 -2.36
N PRO A 325 4.13 -1.26 -1.13
CA PRO A 325 3.28 -1.24 0.06
C PRO A 325 2.31 -0.05 0.02
N CYS A 326 1.11 -0.22 0.59
CA CYS A 326 0.17 0.89 0.77
C CYS A 326 0.67 1.89 1.82
N ILE A 327 0.11 3.11 1.79
CA ILE A 327 0.53 4.19 2.70
C ILE A 327 0.38 3.82 4.18
N SER A 328 -0.69 3.09 4.55
CA SER A 328 -0.92 2.64 5.92
C SER A 328 0.16 1.66 6.39
N ALA A 329 0.57 0.71 5.55
CA ALA A 329 1.65 -0.23 5.88
C ALA A 329 3.02 0.45 6.07
N THR A 330 3.19 1.65 5.49
CA THR A 330 4.44 2.43 5.60
C THR A 330 4.44 3.36 6.82
N LEU A 331 3.28 3.97 7.14
CA LEU A 331 3.18 5.04 8.14
C LEU A 331 2.53 4.60 9.45
N GLN A 332 1.88 3.43 9.51
CA GLN A 332 1.18 2.94 10.69
C GLN A 332 1.78 1.62 11.17
N ALA A 333 1.65 1.37 12.46
CA ALA A 333 1.95 0.10 13.10
C ALA A 333 0.68 -0.48 13.73
N PRO A 334 0.60 -1.80 13.98
CA PRO A 334 -0.50 -2.39 14.73
C PRO A 334 -0.64 -1.72 16.11
N CYS A 335 -1.88 -1.50 16.53
CA CYS A 335 -2.15 -0.91 17.83
C CYS A 335 -1.58 -1.82 18.94
N PRO A 336 -0.68 -1.34 19.82
CA PRO A 336 -0.09 -2.18 20.87
C PRO A 336 -1.11 -2.62 21.93
N TYR A 337 -2.24 -1.92 22.04
CA TYR A 337 -3.29 -2.24 23.01
C TYR A 337 -4.15 -3.44 22.60
N CYS A 338 -4.54 -3.54 21.34
CA CYS A 338 -5.35 -4.66 20.83
C CYS A 338 -4.60 -5.60 19.87
N GLY A 339 -3.29 -5.43 19.71
CA GLY A 339 -2.49 -6.22 18.76
C GLY A 339 -2.86 -6.03 17.29
N GLY A 340 -3.72 -5.07 16.98
CA GLY A 340 -4.26 -4.83 15.63
C GLY A 340 -5.71 -5.29 15.43
N ASP A 341 -6.29 -6.00 16.38
CA ASP A 341 -7.63 -6.61 16.26
C ASP A 341 -8.76 -5.58 16.26
N GLY A 342 -8.52 -4.36 16.80
CA GLY A 342 -9.50 -3.30 16.93
C GLY A 342 -10.58 -3.59 18.01
N LYS A 343 -10.48 -4.70 18.73
CA LYS A 343 -11.39 -5.13 19.80
C LYS A 343 -10.59 -5.71 20.95
N VAL A 344 -11.14 -5.58 22.14
CA VAL A 344 -10.69 -6.23 23.37
C VAL A 344 -11.89 -6.86 24.06
N LEU A 345 -11.65 -7.76 25.00
CA LEU A 345 -12.73 -8.37 25.77
C LEU A 345 -13.51 -7.31 26.57
N SER A 346 -14.82 -7.47 26.64
CA SER A 346 -15.65 -6.57 27.43
C SER A 346 -15.37 -6.73 28.93
N GLN A 347 -15.70 -5.72 29.71
CA GLN A 347 -15.53 -5.71 31.15
C GLN A 347 -16.30 -6.87 31.79
N GLU A 348 -17.55 -7.17 31.36
CA GLU A 348 -18.35 -8.28 31.83
C GLU A 348 -17.65 -9.62 31.57
N THR A 349 -17.07 -9.81 30.38
CA THR A 349 -16.33 -11.03 30.05
C THR A 349 -15.09 -11.17 30.95
N MET A 350 -14.44 -10.08 31.26
CA MET A 350 -13.29 -10.08 32.18
C MET A 350 -13.70 -10.42 33.60
N ILE A 351 -14.81 -9.87 34.08
CA ILE A 351 -15.37 -10.22 35.41
C ILE A 351 -15.68 -11.72 35.49
N LEU A 352 -16.27 -12.31 34.46
CA LEU A 352 -16.52 -13.76 34.41
C LEU A 352 -15.22 -14.57 34.43
N LYS A 353 -14.14 -14.12 33.73
CA LYS A 353 -12.82 -14.77 33.78
C LYS A 353 -12.22 -14.69 35.20
N VAL A 354 -12.26 -13.51 35.83
CA VAL A 354 -11.81 -13.29 37.19
C VAL A 354 -12.58 -14.19 38.16
N ARG A 355 -13.91 -14.16 38.08
CA ARG A 355 -14.79 -14.99 38.88
C ARG A 355 -14.44 -16.48 38.79
N LYS A 356 -14.28 -17.00 37.56
CA LYS A 356 -13.94 -18.42 37.33
C LYS A 356 -12.59 -18.80 37.96
N LYS A 357 -11.59 -17.94 37.80
CA LYS A 357 -10.25 -18.19 38.36
C LYS A 357 -10.26 -18.07 39.89
N LEU A 358 -10.99 -17.09 40.42
CA LEU A 358 -11.16 -16.90 41.85
C LEU A 358 -11.91 -18.09 42.52
N MET A 359 -12.96 -18.62 41.90
CA MET A 359 -13.66 -19.83 42.39
C MET A 359 -12.71 -21.02 42.49
N ARG A 360 -11.80 -21.21 41.54
CA ARG A 360 -10.80 -22.27 41.63
C ARG A 360 -9.82 -22.03 42.78
N ALA A 361 -9.32 -20.79 42.93
CA ALA A 361 -8.42 -20.44 44.00
C ALA A 361 -9.07 -20.62 45.39
N LEU A 362 -10.35 -20.28 45.53
CA LEU A 362 -11.12 -20.50 46.77
C LEU A 362 -11.33 -21.99 47.07
N ALA A 363 -11.47 -22.83 46.05
CA ALA A 363 -11.63 -24.28 46.23
C ALA A 363 -10.31 -24.99 46.59
N GLU A 364 -9.17 -24.45 46.22
CA GLU A 364 -7.85 -25.01 46.44
C GLU A 364 -7.14 -24.43 47.68
N GLY A 365 -7.59 -23.24 48.17
CA GLY A 365 -6.94 -22.49 49.23
C GLY A 365 -7.57 -22.71 50.62
N GLU A 366 -6.74 -22.91 51.64
CA GLU A 366 -7.19 -22.97 53.05
C GLU A 366 -7.23 -21.54 53.63
N ASN A 367 -8.45 -21.06 54.00
CA ASN A 367 -8.71 -19.85 54.81
C ASN A 367 -7.84 -18.63 54.54
N CYS A 368 -7.66 -18.22 53.26
CA CYS A 368 -6.92 -17.05 52.92
C CYS A 368 -7.80 -15.99 52.23
N SER A 369 -7.46 -14.74 52.45
CA SER A 369 -8.02 -13.63 51.68
C SER A 369 -7.27 -13.45 50.35
N TYR A 370 -8.00 -12.99 49.35
CA TYR A 370 -7.42 -12.83 48.01
C TYR A 370 -7.42 -11.37 47.54
N LEU A 371 -6.35 -10.96 46.94
CA LEU A 371 -6.21 -9.67 46.24
C LEU A 371 -6.33 -9.88 44.72
N VAL A 372 -7.33 -9.26 44.16
CA VAL A 372 -7.63 -9.25 42.73
C VAL A 372 -7.20 -7.92 42.16
N ARG A 373 -6.15 -7.90 41.32
CA ARG A 373 -5.71 -6.70 40.63
C ARG A 373 -6.24 -6.72 39.21
N VAL A 374 -6.89 -5.64 38.79
CA VAL A 374 -7.54 -5.50 37.49
C VAL A 374 -7.39 -4.08 36.95
N ASN A 375 -7.72 -3.91 35.68
CA ASN A 375 -7.85 -2.58 35.09
C ASN A 375 -8.89 -1.74 35.86
N PRO A 376 -8.68 -0.41 36.01
CA PRO A 376 -9.61 0.47 36.74
C PRO A 376 -11.07 0.36 36.27
N SER A 377 -11.34 0.26 34.97
CA SER A 377 -12.68 0.16 34.42
C SER A 377 -13.39 -1.15 34.79
N VAL A 378 -12.64 -2.24 34.94
CA VAL A 378 -13.16 -3.55 35.42
C VAL A 378 -13.45 -3.48 36.93
N ALA A 379 -12.57 -2.83 37.72
CA ALA A 379 -12.74 -2.63 39.13
C ALA A 379 -13.99 -1.77 39.42
N GLU A 380 -14.17 -0.67 38.67
CA GLU A 380 -15.35 0.20 38.78
C GLU A 380 -16.65 -0.56 38.51
N MET A 381 -16.70 -1.34 37.42
CA MET A 381 -17.88 -2.17 37.12
C MET A 381 -18.17 -3.21 38.19
N ILE A 382 -17.14 -3.83 38.82
CA ILE A 382 -17.34 -4.75 39.94
C ILE A 382 -17.93 -4.02 41.15
N GLN A 383 -17.47 -2.81 41.46
CA GLN A 383 -17.92 -2.01 42.58
C GLN A 383 -19.37 -1.51 42.43
N GLU A 384 -19.70 -0.99 41.23
CA GLU A 384 -21.03 -0.43 40.96
C GLU A 384 -22.14 -1.48 40.89
N ASN A 385 -21.84 -2.67 40.37
CA ASN A 385 -22.84 -3.69 40.10
C ASN A 385 -22.81 -4.84 41.08
N SER A 386 -21.96 -4.83 42.11
CA SER A 386 -21.99 -5.79 43.22
C SER A 386 -22.96 -5.33 44.31
N THR A 387 -24.04 -6.08 44.49
CA THR A 387 -24.95 -5.91 45.63
C THR A 387 -24.73 -7.02 46.65
N GLN A 388 -25.18 -6.82 47.91
CA GLN A 388 -25.09 -7.86 48.92
C GLN A 388 -25.89 -9.12 48.57
N GLU A 389 -26.97 -8.98 47.79
CA GLU A 389 -27.83 -10.08 47.35
C GLU A 389 -27.32 -10.79 46.08
N ALA A 390 -26.56 -10.10 45.23
CA ALA A 390 -26.02 -10.65 43.99
C ALA A 390 -24.58 -10.15 43.72
N PRO A 391 -23.57 -10.65 44.45
CA PRO A 391 -22.20 -10.23 44.25
C PRO A 391 -21.67 -10.75 42.92
N LEU A 392 -21.00 -9.89 42.17
CA LEU A 392 -20.35 -10.25 40.89
C LEU A 392 -19.17 -11.21 41.08
N LEU A 393 -18.50 -11.10 42.22
CA LEU A 393 -17.43 -12.02 42.61
C LEU A 393 -17.95 -13.05 43.65
N PRO A 394 -17.43 -14.29 43.66
CA PRO A 394 -17.86 -15.30 44.59
C PRO A 394 -17.47 -14.90 46.04
N SER A 395 -18.33 -15.14 46.97
CA SER A 395 -18.04 -15.06 48.41
C SER A 395 -17.98 -16.47 49.02
N ALA A 396 -17.08 -16.71 49.95
CA ALA A 396 -16.98 -17.95 50.68
C ALA A 396 -16.76 -17.66 52.18
N PRO A 397 -17.37 -18.41 53.08
CA PRO A 397 -17.21 -18.23 54.53
C PRO A 397 -15.71 -18.29 54.90
N GLY A 398 -15.23 -17.31 55.66
CA GLY A 398 -13.84 -17.25 56.09
C GLY A 398 -12.84 -16.62 55.05
N HIS A 399 -13.32 -16.21 53.90
CA HIS A 399 -12.49 -15.56 52.87
C HIS A 399 -12.94 -14.14 52.63
N SER A 400 -11.98 -13.20 52.49
CA SER A 400 -12.25 -11.84 52.08
C SER A 400 -11.60 -11.56 50.71
N ILE A 401 -12.35 -10.93 49.82
CA ILE A 401 -11.87 -10.60 48.47
C ILE A 401 -11.73 -9.10 48.39
N PHE A 402 -10.52 -8.66 47.99
CA PHE A 402 -10.16 -7.28 47.82
C PHE A 402 -9.90 -7.03 46.35
N VAL A 403 -10.48 -5.96 45.76
CA VAL A 403 -10.25 -5.56 44.39
C VAL A 403 -9.44 -4.29 44.37
N GLN A 404 -8.29 -4.35 43.68
CA GLN A 404 -7.38 -3.23 43.52
C GLN A 404 -7.34 -2.80 42.04
N PRO A 405 -7.78 -1.59 41.72
CA PRO A 405 -7.53 -0.99 40.40
C PRO A 405 -6.04 -0.72 40.20
N VAL A 406 -5.49 -1.15 39.08
CA VAL A 406 -4.08 -0.90 38.73
C VAL A 406 -4.05 -0.01 37.48
N PRO A 407 -3.68 1.29 37.62
CA PRO A 407 -3.52 2.17 36.49
C PRO A 407 -2.47 1.62 35.48
N GLY A 408 -2.80 1.66 34.19
CA GLY A 408 -1.93 1.16 33.14
C GLY A 408 -1.97 -0.36 32.88
N MET A 409 -2.66 -1.13 33.70
CA MET A 409 -2.90 -2.55 33.42
C MET A 409 -3.83 -2.70 32.20
N HIS A 410 -3.50 -3.61 31.27
CA HIS A 410 -4.36 -3.90 30.13
C HIS A 410 -5.74 -4.42 30.59
N VAL A 411 -6.80 -4.07 29.86
CA VAL A 411 -8.17 -4.48 30.25
C VAL A 411 -8.35 -6.00 30.35
N GLU A 412 -7.60 -6.75 29.56
CA GLU A 412 -7.64 -8.22 29.54
C GLU A 412 -6.70 -8.89 30.55
N GLU A 413 -5.91 -8.09 31.28
CA GLU A 413 -5.02 -8.61 32.30
C GLU A 413 -5.63 -8.54 33.67
N PHE A 414 -5.36 -9.56 34.49
CA PHE A 414 -5.66 -9.57 35.90
C PHE A 414 -4.75 -10.54 36.67
N THR A 415 -4.57 -10.26 37.93
CA THR A 415 -3.82 -11.16 38.82
C THR A 415 -4.68 -11.46 40.08
N ILE A 416 -4.58 -12.68 40.55
CA ILE A 416 -5.19 -13.12 41.82
C ILE A 416 -4.07 -13.69 42.68
N SER A 417 -3.86 -13.10 43.84
CA SER A 417 -2.82 -13.54 44.79
C SER A 417 -3.42 -13.69 46.20
N PRO A 418 -3.02 -14.71 46.99
CA PRO A 418 -3.37 -14.78 48.41
C PRO A 418 -2.71 -13.63 49.16
N ILE A 419 -3.40 -13.07 50.13
CA ILE A 419 -2.90 -12.01 51.00
C ILE A 419 -2.14 -12.65 52.16
N THR A 420 -0.85 -12.41 52.23
CA THR A 420 0.05 -12.95 53.24
C THR A 420 0.35 -11.97 54.38
N SER A 421 0.10 -10.66 54.15
CA SER A 421 0.40 -9.61 55.12
C SER A 421 -0.70 -8.52 55.19
N PRO A 422 -1.13 -8.08 56.39
CA PRO A 422 -2.08 -6.98 56.52
C PRO A 422 -1.64 -5.64 55.96
N SER A 423 -0.34 -5.48 55.74
CA SER A 423 0.23 -4.25 55.12
C SER A 423 -0.16 -4.07 53.68
N GLU A 424 -0.52 -5.13 52.96
CA GLU A 424 -1.00 -5.10 51.56
C GLU A 424 -2.36 -4.43 51.41
N LEU A 425 -3.11 -4.25 52.50
CA LEU A 425 -4.50 -3.76 52.53
C LEU A 425 -4.63 -2.25 52.84
N LYS A 426 -3.54 -1.54 53.17
CA LYS A 426 -3.59 -0.15 53.69
C LYS A 426 -4.33 0.87 52.82
N HIS A 427 -4.68 0.54 51.58
CA HIS A 427 -5.36 1.46 50.65
C HIS A 427 -6.43 0.78 49.80
N ILE A 428 -6.93 -0.39 50.20
CA ILE A 428 -7.83 -1.19 49.36
C ILE A 428 -9.18 -1.37 50.10
N ARG A 429 -10.28 -1.08 49.39
CA ARG A 429 -11.64 -1.37 49.93
C ARG A 429 -11.99 -2.83 49.74
N SER A 430 -12.49 -3.48 50.81
CA SER A 430 -13.13 -4.79 50.72
C SER A 430 -14.45 -4.64 49.93
N ILE A 431 -14.74 -5.58 49.04
CA ILE A 431 -15.97 -5.64 48.24
C ILE A 431 -16.87 -6.82 48.69
N ALA A 432 -16.42 -7.69 49.60
CA ALA A 432 -17.20 -8.78 50.18
C ALA A 432 -16.96 -8.88 51.69
#